data_f7a111e47056be398d405747c75c06e4
#
_entry.id   f7a111e47056be398d405747c75c06e4
#
_cell.length_a   1.000
_cell.length_b   1.000
_cell.length_c   1.000
_cell.angle_alpha   90.00
_cell.angle_beta   90.00
_cell.angle_gamma   90.00
#
_symmetry.space_group_name_H-M   'P 1'
#
loop_
_entity.id
_entity.type
_entity.pdbx_description
1 polymer ?
#
loop_
_entity_poly.entity_id
_entity_poly.type
_entity_poly.pdbx_seq_one_letter_code
_entity_poly.pdbx_strand_id
1 'polypeptide(L)'
;MKSLFQKLLDPSLLRFLIVGGINTVVGMAIMFGLYNLAGCSYWLSSAANYGLTSILSFFLNKYFTFRSKSWSGGEVIRFATNIAVCYAVAYGAAKPLVRLLLTGASATLRDNVSMLVGMVLFTGCNYLGQRFFAFKQTDGKENGTEC
;
A
#
# COMPACT_ATOMS: atom_id res chain seq x y z
N MET A 1 -5.08 18.11 18.68
CA MET A 1 -4.61 16.72 18.69
C MET A 1 -5.72 15.68 18.65
N LYS A 2 -6.78 15.84 19.42
CA LYS A 2 -7.93 14.93 19.37
C LYS A 2 -8.56 14.81 17.97
N SER A 3 -8.60 15.88 17.20
CA SER A 3 -9.21 15.90 15.87
C SER A 3 -8.41 15.09 14.83
N LEU A 4 -7.08 15.03 14.94
CA LEU A 4 -6.24 14.26 14.03
C LEU A 4 -6.36 12.76 14.34
N PHE A 5 -6.36 12.40 15.62
CA PHE A 5 -6.55 11.04 16.08
C PHE A 5 -7.95 10.50 15.70
N GLN A 6 -8.98 11.33 15.88
CA GLN A 6 -10.34 10.96 15.50
C GLN A 6 -10.51 10.82 13.99
N LYS A 7 -9.79 11.64 13.21
CA LYS A 7 -9.78 11.52 11.75
C LYS A 7 -9.03 10.26 11.28
N LEU A 8 -8.03 9.83 12.04
CA LEU A 8 -7.28 8.60 11.72
C LEU A 8 -8.02 7.33 12.16
N LEU A 9 -8.87 7.44 13.17
CA LEU A 9 -9.63 6.30 13.74
C LEU A 9 -11.06 6.22 13.20
N ASP A 10 -11.36 6.84 12.07
CA ASP A 10 -12.68 6.76 11.49
C ASP A 10 -12.96 5.39 10.83
N PRO A 11 -14.22 5.09 10.45
CA PRO A 11 -14.57 3.80 9.81
C PRO A 11 -13.76 3.48 8.55
N SER A 12 -13.17 4.49 7.88
CA SER A 12 -12.30 4.25 6.73
C SER A 12 -11.03 3.48 7.11
N LEU A 13 -10.46 3.77 8.28
CA LEU A 13 -9.28 3.06 8.74
C LEU A 13 -9.59 1.57 8.96
N LEU A 14 -10.71 1.26 9.61
CA LEU A 14 -11.11 -0.13 9.84
C LEU A 14 -11.31 -0.88 8.51
N ARG A 15 -12.01 -0.25 7.56
CA ARG A 15 -12.22 -0.82 6.24
C ARG A 15 -10.91 -1.00 5.49
N PHE A 16 -10.03 -0.01 5.56
CA PHE A 16 -8.70 -0.09 4.97
C PHE A 16 -7.91 -1.27 5.56
N LEU A 17 -7.98 -1.48 6.86
CA LEU A 17 -7.28 -2.61 7.51
C LEU A 17 -7.84 -3.97 7.07
N ILE A 18 -9.16 -4.08 6.85
CA ILE A 18 -9.77 -5.30 6.32
C ILE A 18 -9.29 -5.57 4.90
N VAL A 19 -9.34 -4.57 4.04
CA VAL A 19 -8.82 -4.67 2.66
C VAL A 19 -7.33 -4.97 2.68
N GLY A 20 -6.59 -4.30 3.56
CA GLY A 20 -5.17 -4.52 3.75
C GLY A 20 -4.85 -5.95 4.16
N GLY A 21 -5.67 -6.54 5.05
CA GLY A 21 -5.53 -7.94 5.44
C GLY A 21 -5.69 -8.89 4.25
N ILE A 22 -6.71 -8.68 3.44
CA ILE A 22 -6.95 -9.48 2.22
C ILE A 22 -5.77 -9.32 1.26
N ASN A 23 -5.36 -8.08 0.98
CA ASN A 23 -4.24 -7.80 0.08
C ASN A 23 -2.93 -8.40 0.61
N THR A 24 -2.73 -8.36 1.93
CA THR A 24 -1.53 -8.91 2.56
C THR A 24 -1.44 -10.42 2.33
N VAL A 25 -2.52 -11.16 2.58
CA VAL A 25 -2.54 -12.62 2.39
C VAL A 25 -2.28 -12.97 0.92
N VAL A 26 -2.99 -12.33 0.00
CA VAL A 26 -2.80 -12.56 -1.44
C VAL A 26 -1.40 -12.14 -1.87
N GLY A 27 -0.96 -10.97 -1.44
CA GLY A 27 0.35 -10.43 -1.79
C GLY A 27 1.50 -11.27 -1.26
N MET A 28 1.39 -11.79 -0.04
CA MET A 28 2.40 -12.69 0.53
C MET A 28 2.52 -13.97 -0.29
N ALA A 29 1.39 -14.57 -0.67
CA ALA A 29 1.39 -15.76 -1.51
C ALA A 29 2.10 -15.51 -2.84
N ILE A 30 1.82 -14.39 -3.49
CA ILE A 30 2.45 -14.02 -4.76
C ILE A 30 3.94 -13.73 -4.56
N MET A 31 4.26 -12.83 -3.64
CA MET A 31 5.62 -12.33 -3.47
C MET A 31 6.59 -13.42 -2.99
N PHE A 32 6.25 -14.12 -1.93
CA PHE A 32 7.12 -15.16 -1.39
C PHE A 32 7.11 -16.42 -2.27
N GLY A 33 6.00 -16.72 -2.94
CA GLY A 33 5.95 -17.80 -3.91
C GLY A 33 6.89 -17.54 -5.09
N LEU A 34 6.86 -16.35 -5.66
CA LEU A 34 7.76 -16.01 -6.76
C LEU A 34 9.22 -16.00 -6.32
N TYR A 35 9.52 -15.44 -5.15
CA TYR A 35 10.91 -15.36 -4.69
C TYR A 35 11.46 -16.73 -4.31
N ASN A 36 10.75 -17.48 -3.47
CA ASN A 36 11.28 -18.71 -2.88
C ASN A 36 11.06 -19.96 -3.74
N LEU A 37 9.95 -20.04 -4.50
CA LEU A 37 9.61 -21.23 -5.28
C LEU A 37 9.98 -21.08 -6.77
N ALA A 38 9.74 -19.91 -7.35
CA ALA A 38 10.05 -19.68 -8.77
C ALA A 38 11.44 -19.10 -9.02
N GLY A 39 12.16 -18.71 -7.97
CA GLY A 39 13.51 -18.18 -8.09
C GLY A 39 13.59 -16.76 -8.64
N CYS A 40 12.50 -15.99 -8.59
CA CYS A 40 12.47 -14.61 -9.03
C CYS A 40 13.23 -13.69 -8.07
N SER A 41 13.70 -12.53 -8.56
CA SER A 41 14.44 -11.58 -7.74
C SER A 41 13.52 -10.90 -6.72
N TYR A 42 14.14 -10.30 -5.69
CA TYR A 42 13.45 -9.48 -4.69
C TYR A 42 12.57 -8.40 -5.34
N TRP A 43 13.13 -7.64 -6.30
CA TRP A 43 12.42 -6.55 -6.95
C TRP A 43 11.30 -7.05 -7.85
N LEU A 44 11.52 -8.12 -8.60
CA LEU A 44 10.49 -8.70 -9.46
C LEU A 44 9.35 -9.29 -8.63
N SER A 45 9.66 -10.01 -7.55
CA SER A 45 8.66 -10.62 -6.67
C SER A 45 7.78 -9.57 -5.99
N SER A 46 8.39 -8.51 -5.45
CA SER A 46 7.64 -7.42 -4.82
C SER A 46 6.86 -6.59 -5.83
N ALA A 47 7.44 -6.30 -6.99
CA ALA A 47 6.75 -5.55 -8.04
C ALA A 47 5.54 -6.32 -8.59
N ALA A 48 5.67 -7.63 -8.80
CA ALA A 48 4.56 -8.49 -9.25
C ALA A 48 3.42 -8.50 -8.22
N ASN A 49 3.76 -8.62 -6.92
CA ASN A 49 2.77 -8.51 -5.85
C ASN A 49 1.97 -7.22 -5.97
N TYR A 50 2.66 -6.08 -5.98
CA TYR A 50 1.96 -4.78 -5.98
C TYR A 50 1.29 -4.46 -7.31
N GLY A 51 1.83 -4.94 -8.42
CA GLY A 51 1.18 -4.83 -9.72
C GLY A 51 -0.14 -5.60 -9.78
N LEU A 52 -0.14 -6.83 -9.32
CA LEU A 52 -1.33 -7.69 -9.35
C LEU A 52 -2.36 -7.31 -8.30
N THR A 53 -1.91 -6.98 -7.08
CA THR A 53 -2.84 -6.62 -6.00
C THR A 53 -3.33 -5.18 -6.10
N SER A 54 -2.62 -4.28 -6.80
CA SER A 54 -3.01 -2.88 -6.91
C SER A 54 -4.34 -2.71 -7.63
N ILE A 55 -4.62 -3.51 -8.64
CA ILE A 55 -5.90 -3.49 -9.35
C ILE A 55 -7.04 -3.83 -8.39
N LEU A 56 -6.90 -4.91 -7.65
CA LEU A 56 -7.88 -5.32 -6.64
C LEU A 56 -8.00 -4.24 -5.55
N SER A 57 -6.86 -3.76 -5.06
CA SER A 57 -6.78 -2.71 -4.04
C SER A 57 -7.47 -1.42 -4.46
N PHE A 58 -7.29 -1.02 -5.73
CA PHE A 58 -7.92 0.20 -6.24
C PHE A 58 -9.43 0.14 -6.08
N PHE A 59 -10.06 -0.93 -6.56
CA PHE A 59 -11.51 -1.08 -6.50
C PHE A 59 -12.02 -1.24 -5.07
N LEU A 60 -11.35 -2.05 -4.26
CA LEU A 60 -11.75 -2.26 -2.87
C LEU A 60 -11.61 -0.98 -2.05
N ASN A 61 -10.51 -0.26 -2.19
CA ASN A 61 -10.31 0.97 -1.45
C ASN A 61 -11.22 2.09 -1.95
N LYS A 62 -11.43 2.18 -3.27
CA LYS A 62 -12.32 3.19 -3.83
C LYS A 62 -13.75 3.03 -3.34
N TYR A 63 -14.33 1.85 -3.48
CA TYR A 63 -15.74 1.61 -3.20
C TYR A 63 -16.04 1.21 -1.76
N PHE A 64 -15.17 0.43 -1.15
CA PHE A 64 -15.40 -0.10 0.20
C PHE A 64 -14.79 0.78 1.29
N THR A 65 -13.51 1.12 1.15
CA THR A 65 -12.79 1.86 2.20
C THR A 65 -13.18 3.34 2.22
N PHE A 66 -13.04 4.02 1.10
CA PHE A 66 -13.23 5.48 1.01
C PHE A 66 -14.56 5.89 0.39
N ARG A 67 -15.35 4.94 -0.10
CA ARG A 67 -16.69 5.15 -0.66
C ARG A 67 -16.76 6.28 -1.70
N SER A 68 -15.74 6.36 -2.54
CA SER A 68 -15.72 7.34 -3.63
C SER A 68 -16.60 6.87 -4.76
N LYS A 69 -17.54 7.70 -5.19
CA LYS A 69 -18.47 7.39 -6.29
C LYS A 69 -18.10 8.05 -7.60
N SER A 70 -17.16 8.98 -7.57
CA SER A 70 -16.74 9.71 -8.78
C SER A 70 -15.63 8.97 -9.51
N TRP A 71 -15.75 8.89 -10.83
CA TRP A 71 -14.72 8.36 -11.71
C TRP A 71 -13.99 9.50 -12.40
N SER A 72 -12.67 9.54 -12.26
CA SER A 72 -11.83 10.44 -13.04
C SER A 72 -10.52 9.75 -13.39
N GLY A 73 -9.98 10.05 -14.58
CA GLY A 73 -8.66 9.56 -14.97
C GLY A 73 -7.57 10.06 -14.03
N GLY A 74 -7.75 11.26 -13.47
CA GLY A 74 -6.83 11.82 -12.47
C GLY A 74 -6.77 11.00 -11.18
N GLU A 75 -7.89 10.41 -10.75
CA GLU A 75 -7.93 9.55 -9.57
C GLU A 75 -7.09 8.28 -9.77
N VAL A 76 -7.22 7.66 -10.94
CA VAL A 76 -6.44 6.47 -11.30
C VAL A 76 -4.94 6.80 -11.34
N ILE A 77 -4.58 7.91 -11.95
CA ILE A 77 -3.19 8.37 -12.06
C ILE A 77 -2.62 8.65 -10.66
N ARG A 78 -3.38 9.33 -9.80
CA ARG A 78 -2.95 9.61 -8.42
C ARG A 78 -2.77 8.32 -7.62
N PHE A 79 -3.68 7.36 -7.78
CA PHE A 79 -3.56 6.06 -7.12
C PHE A 79 -2.32 5.31 -7.59
N ALA A 80 -2.11 5.22 -8.91
CA ALA A 80 -0.95 4.55 -9.48
C ALA A 80 0.37 5.23 -9.06
N THR A 81 0.41 6.55 -9.06
CA THR A 81 1.57 7.33 -8.60
C THR A 81 1.85 7.06 -7.13
N ASN A 82 0.80 7.05 -6.29
CA ASN A 82 0.93 6.75 -4.86
C ASN A 82 1.52 5.36 -4.64
N ILE A 83 1.02 4.34 -5.35
CA ILE A 83 1.53 2.97 -5.25
C ILE A 83 3.02 2.93 -5.65
N ALA A 84 3.39 3.55 -6.77
CA ALA A 84 4.77 3.56 -7.26
C ALA A 84 5.72 4.25 -6.28
N VAL A 85 5.34 5.40 -5.75
CA VAL A 85 6.15 6.16 -4.79
C VAL A 85 6.28 5.39 -3.47
N CYS A 86 5.17 4.87 -2.94
CA CYS A 86 5.19 4.09 -1.69
C CYS A 86 6.03 2.82 -1.84
N TYR A 87 5.92 2.14 -2.98
CA TYR A 87 6.74 0.97 -3.28
C TYR A 87 8.24 1.33 -3.29
N ALA A 88 8.61 2.35 -4.03
CA ALA A 88 10.01 2.77 -4.16
C ALA A 88 10.60 3.19 -2.81
N VAL A 89 9.86 3.99 -2.03
CA VAL A 89 10.31 4.46 -0.72
C VAL A 89 10.38 3.31 0.29
N ALA A 90 9.32 2.51 0.39
CA ALA A 90 9.23 1.44 1.38
C ALA A 90 10.28 0.34 1.14
N TYR A 91 10.33 -0.18 -0.07
CA TYR A 91 11.24 -1.28 -0.40
C TYR A 91 12.68 -0.81 -0.62
N GLY A 92 12.86 0.40 -1.12
CA GLY A 92 14.17 1.02 -1.21
C GLY A 92 14.80 1.31 0.15
N ALA A 93 13.99 1.65 1.15
CA ALA A 93 14.46 1.85 2.53
C ALA A 93 14.60 0.53 3.30
N ALA A 94 13.70 -0.44 3.06
CA ALA A 94 13.70 -1.71 3.77
C ALA A 94 14.99 -2.52 3.53
N LYS A 95 15.43 -2.61 2.29
CA LYS A 95 16.58 -3.43 1.92
C LYS A 95 17.87 -2.99 2.59
N PRO A 96 18.31 -1.71 2.52
CA PRO A 96 19.51 -1.27 3.24
C PRO A 96 19.35 -1.33 4.75
N LEU A 97 18.18 -1.04 5.30
CA LEU A 97 17.94 -1.10 6.74
C LEU A 97 18.13 -2.53 7.27
N VAL A 98 17.53 -3.52 6.61
CA VAL A 98 17.67 -4.92 7.02
C VAL A 98 19.09 -5.42 6.81
N ARG A 99 19.77 -4.98 5.76
CA ARG A 99 21.18 -5.30 5.52
C ARG A 99 22.08 -4.83 6.66
N LEU A 100 21.80 -3.66 7.23
CA LEU A 100 22.53 -3.13 8.38
C LEU A 100 22.26 -3.92 9.66
N LEU A 101 21.03 -4.37 9.85
CA LEU A 101 20.60 -5.08 11.06
C LEU A 101 20.97 -6.57 11.03
N LEU A 102 21.01 -7.19 9.85
CA LEU A 102 21.26 -8.62 9.68
C LEU A 102 22.51 -8.88 8.84
N THR A 103 23.64 -8.32 9.27
CA THR A 103 24.91 -8.41 8.54
C THR A 103 25.43 -9.83 8.39
N GLY A 104 25.16 -10.70 9.37
CA GLY A 104 25.61 -12.09 9.35
C GLY A 104 24.64 -13.09 8.70
N ALA A 105 23.48 -12.63 8.23
CA ALA A 105 22.44 -13.50 7.67
C ALA A 105 22.68 -13.79 6.20
N SER A 106 22.10 -14.90 5.69
CA SER A 106 22.12 -15.23 4.26
C SER A 106 21.38 -14.17 3.44
N ALA A 107 21.72 -14.08 2.14
CA ALA A 107 21.04 -13.16 1.23
C ALA A 107 19.53 -13.45 1.17
N THR A 108 19.13 -14.72 1.13
CA THR A 108 17.74 -15.13 1.10
C THR A 108 16.99 -14.68 2.35
N LEU A 109 17.57 -14.84 3.53
CA LEU A 109 16.96 -14.41 4.78
C LEU A 109 16.81 -12.89 4.82
N ARG A 110 17.85 -12.16 4.43
CA ARG A 110 17.80 -10.70 4.37
C ARG A 110 16.74 -10.20 3.42
N ASP A 111 16.59 -10.82 2.26
CA ASP A 111 15.57 -10.43 1.28
C ASP A 111 14.16 -10.72 1.78
N ASN A 112 13.92 -11.88 2.39
CA ASN A 112 12.62 -12.20 2.97
C ASN A 112 12.24 -11.23 4.10
N VAL A 113 13.17 -10.92 5.00
CA VAL A 113 12.92 -9.94 6.07
C VAL A 113 12.72 -8.55 5.51
N SER A 114 13.48 -8.16 4.48
CA SER A 114 13.30 -6.88 3.79
C SER A 114 11.92 -6.76 3.16
N MET A 115 11.39 -7.83 2.58
CA MET A 115 10.03 -7.85 2.03
C MET A 115 8.98 -7.64 3.11
N LEU A 116 9.14 -8.26 4.29
CA LEU A 116 8.23 -8.06 5.43
C LEU A 116 8.29 -6.61 5.94
N VAL A 117 9.48 -6.06 6.11
CA VAL A 117 9.66 -4.66 6.54
C VAL A 117 9.08 -3.72 5.49
N GLY A 118 9.33 -3.99 4.21
CA GLY A 118 8.79 -3.23 3.10
C GLY A 118 7.27 -3.22 3.09
N MET A 119 6.63 -4.35 3.38
CA MET A 119 5.16 -4.46 3.47
C MET A 119 4.60 -3.54 4.56
N VAL A 120 5.24 -3.51 5.73
CA VAL A 120 4.80 -2.64 6.84
C VAL A 120 4.95 -1.18 6.46
N LEU A 121 6.10 -0.79 5.93
CA LEU A 121 6.36 0.59 5.50
C LEU A 121 5.44 1.00 4.36
N PHE A 122 5.23 0.11 3.39
CA PHE A 122 4.32 0.36 2.27
C PHE A 122 2.88 0.58 2.77
N THR A 123 2.40 -0.27 3.66
CA THR A 123 1.03 -0.20 4.18
C THR A 123 0.76 1.15 4.83
N GLY A 124 1.66 1.61 5.69
CA GLY A 124 1.52 2.92 6.33
C GLY A 124 1.57 4.07 5.33
N CYS A 125 2.56 4.05 4.45
CA CYS A 125 2.72 5.07 3.41
C CYS A 125 1.52 5.09 2.46
N ASN A 126 1.08 3.93 2.03
CA ASN A 126 -0.05 3.78 1.11
C ASN A 126 -1.38 4.26 1.71
N TYR A 127 -1.63 3.94 2.98
CA TYR A 127 -2.83 4.44 3.66
C TYR A 127 -2.87 5.97 3.66
N LEU A 128 -1.78 6.59 4.09
CA LEU A 128 -1.69 8.05 4.14
C LEU A 128 -1.83 8.68 2.73
N GLY A 129 -1.17 8.08 1.75
CA GLY A 129 -1.23 8.58 0.38
C GLY A 129 -2.60 8.41 -0.26
N GLN A 130 -3.28 7.29 -0.03
CA GLN A 130 -4.63 7.07 -0.56
C GLN A 130 -5.63 8.01 0.11
N ARG A 131 -5.53 8.20 1.41
CA ARG A 131 -6.45 9.05 2.15
C ARG A 131 -6.31 10.53 1.79
N PHE A 132 -5.07 11.03 1.70
CA PHE A 132 -4.82 12.46 1.55
C PHE A 132 -4.48 12.90 0.12
N PHE A 133 -4.16 11.96 -0.74
CA PHE A 133 -3.74 12.27 -2.11
C PHE A 133 -4.61 11.59 -3.18
N ALA A 134 -4.69 10.26 -3.19
CA ALA A 134 -5.38 9.52 -4.26
C ALA A 134 -6.90 9.69 -4.21
N PHE A 135 -7.49 9.41 -3.07
CA PHE A 135 -8.92 9.52 -2.83
C PHE A 135 -9.22 10.70 -1.90
N LYS A 136 -8.56 11.83 -2.16
CA LYS A 136 -8.78 13.04 -1.40
C LYS A 136 -10.27 13.35 -1.42
N GLN A 137 -10.93 13.01 -0.32
CA GLN A 137 -12.34 13.26 -0.16
C GLN A 137 -12.59 14.76 -0.22
N THR A 138 -13.45 15.06 -1.04
CA THR A 138 -14.03 16.33 -1.32
C THR A 138 -14.96 16.77 -0.19
N ASP A 139 -14.46 16.82 1.03
CA ASP A 139 -15.19 17.49 2.10
C ASP A 139 -15.47 18.95 1.75
N GLY A 140 -14.69 19.48 0.79
CA GLY A 140 -14.94 20.82 0.23
C GLY A 140 -15.85 20.87 -0.99
N LYS A 141 -16.19 19.72 -1.61
CA LYS A 141 -17.09 19.71 -2.78
C LYS A 141 -18.54 19.40 -2.44
N GLU A 142 -18.80 18.76 -1.35
CA GLU A 142 -20.17 18.57 -0.86
C GLU A 142 -20.80 19.92 -0.50
N ASN A 143 -19.99 20.87 -0.02
CA ASN A 143 -20.48 22.23 0.26
C ASN A 143 -20.62 23.09 -0.99
N GLY A 144 -20.10 22.64 -2.12
CA GLY A 144 -20.19 23.39 -3.40
C GLY A 144 -21.30 22.92 -4.34
N THR A 145 -21.92 21.78 -4.04
CA THR A 145 -22.99 21.21 -4.88
C THR A 145 -24.39 21.45 -4.33
N GLU A 146 -24.51 22.06 -3.17
CA GLU A 146 -25.80 22.48 -2.62
C GLU A 146 -26.22 23.89 -3.06
N CYS A 147 -25.50 24.48 -3.97
CA CYS A 147 -25.92 25.74 -4.57
C CYS A 147 -26.64 25.51 -5.87
#